data_6548c1eb024d28898b749aabdb08ab94
#
_entry.id   6548c1eb024d28898b749aabdb08ab94
#
_cell.length_a   1.000
_cell.length_b   1.000
_cell.length_c   1.000
_cell.angle_alpha   90.00
_cell.angle_beta   90.00
_cell.angle_gamma   90.00
#
_symmetry.space_group_name_H-M   'P 1'
#
loop_
_entity.id
_entity.type
_entity.pdbx_description
1 polymer ?
#
loop_
_entity_poly.entity_id
_entity_poly.type
_entity_poly.pdbx_seq_one_letter_code
_entity_poly.pdbx_strand_id
1 'polypeptide(L)'
;QGIARDDKDAAALIMSGRVYVNGQRARAGQQVKPQDAIQVRGLSERYVAKGGLKLEGALRAFDISAKGRVCIDAGASTGGFTHCLLTQGARLVYAVDVGYGQLAGSLRQDARVINMERTNIGDEALLALSPVPDLGTCDLSYLSLRKGVPLFSQAMQEQGDLLCLVKPLFETDSAQARQSGTLPDAAYAPLLRGLIDDLNTQPATGVWQVTHSPVTGNAGTREFFLHVRFGAGAPPVISPGELDACVARALAVAPYRKPGLEEATETSHHP
;
A
#
# COMPACT_ATOMS: atom_id res chain seq x y z
N GLN A 1 2.41 13.19 -11.18
CA GLN A 1 2.25 11.73 -11.05
C GLN A 1 2.70 11.21 -9.67
N GLY A 2 3.27 12.03 -8.79
CA GLY A 2 3.62 11.67 -7.41
C GLY A 2 4.70 10.59 -7.26
N ILE A 3 5.46 10.30 -8.31
CA ILE A 3 6.50 9.25 -8.34
C ILE A 3 7.79 9.72 -7.64
N ALA A 4 8.16 10.99 -7.81
CA ALA A 4 9.29 11.60 -7.13
C ALA A 4 8.82 12.32 -5.87
N ARG A 5 9.61 12.26 -4.80
CA ARG A 5 9.31 12.90 -3.51
C ARG A 5 9.53 14.41 -3.57
N ASP A 6 10.55 14.82 -4.30
CA ASP A 6 10.97 16.20 -4.49
C ASP A 6 11.75 16.35 -5.81
N ASP A 7 12.18 17.57 -6.12
CA ASP A 7 12.94 17.87 -7.34
C ASP A 7 14.29 17.15 -7.38
N LYS A 8 14.92 16.88 -6.23
CA LYS A 8 16.19 16.13 -6.15
C LYS A 8 15.98 14.66 -6.51
N ASP A 9 14.90 14.05 -6.01
CA ASP A 9 14.54 12.67 -6.33
C ASP A 9 14.16 12.54 -7.81
N ALA A 10 13.42 13.51 -8.36
CA ALA A 10 13.11 13.59 -9.78
C ALA A 10 14.38 13.69 -10.64
N ALA A 11 15.30 14.57 -10.28
CA ALA A 11 16.58 14.71 -10.97
C ALA A 11 17.41 13.43 -10.91
N ALA A 12 17.47 12.75 -9.75
CA ALA A 12 18.17 11.48 -9.58
C ALA A 12 17.60 10.38 -10.49
N LEU A 13 16.25 10.29 -10.61
CA LEU A 13 15.58 9.35 -11.51
C LEU A 13 15.90 9.63 -12.98
N ILE A 14 15.96 10.92 -13.39
CA ILE A 14 16.34 11.32 -14.74
C ILE A 14 17.81 10.98 -15.01
N MET A 15 18.71 11.36 -14.10
CA MET A 15 20.15 11.12 -14.24
C MET A 15 20.51 9.64 -14.26
N SER A 16 19.79 8.80 -13.48
CA SER A 16 19.94 7.33 -13.53
C SER A 16 19.36 6.71 -14.80
N GLY A 17 18.72 7.52 -15.67
CA GLY A 17 18.15 7.09 -16.95
C GLY A 17 16.90 6.24 -16.82
N ARG A 18 16.20 6.37 -15.73
CA ARG A 18 14.96 5.64 -15.46
C ARG A 18 13.71 6.32 -16.01
N VAL A 19 13.80 7.61 -16.39
CA VAL A 19 12.67 8.38 -16.90
C VAL A 19 12.67 8.33 -18.42
N TYR A 20 11.51 8.06 -19.01
CA TYR A 20 11.26 8.02 -20.44
C TYR A 20 10.10 8.96 -20.77
N VAL A 21 10.23 9.71 -21.86
CA VAL A 21 9.18 10.58 -22.40
C VAL A 21 8.87 10.05 -23.80
N ASN A 22 7.61 9.66 -24.03
CA ASN A 22 7.16 9.07 -25.31
C ASN A 22 8.05 7.89 -25.75
N GLY A 23 8.43 7.02 -24.79
CA GLY A 23 9.27 5.84 -25.05
C GLY A 23 10.77 6.12 -25.19
N GLN A 24 11.23 7.38 -25.25
CA GLN A 24 12.64 7.76 -25.31
C GLN A 24 13.17 8.18 -23.93
N ARG A 25 14.42 7.82 -23.64
CA ARG A 25 15.08 8.19 -22.39
C ARG A 25 15.11 9.71 -22.21
N ALA A 26 14.58 10.19 -21.09
CA ALA A 26 14.54 11.61 -20.78
C ALA A 26 15.95 12.18 -20.53
N ARG A 27 16.14 13.43 -20.90
CA ARG A 27 17.36 14.20 -20.60
C ARG A 27 17.08 15.23 -19.51
N ALA A 28 18.09 15.54 -18.70
CA ALA A 28 17.99 16.65 -17.74
C ALA A 28 17.66 17.95 -18.47
N GLY A 29 16.68 18.69 -17.97
CA GLY A 29 16.22 19.94 -18.60
C GLY A 29 15.30 19.77 -19.81
N GLN A 30 14.92 18.53 -20.18
CA GLN A 30 13.96 18.29 -21.26
C GLN A 30 12.60 18.88 -20.91
N GLN A 31 12.07 19.75 -21.78
CA GLN A 31 10.70 20.24 -21.63
C GLN A 31 9.70 19.14 -22.04
N VAL A 32 8.66 18.98 -21.26
CA VAL A 32 7.57 18.03 -21.52
C VAL A 32 6.25 18.77 -21.66
N LYS A 33 5.38 18.27 -22.52
CA LYS A 33 4.04 18.80 -22.75
C LYS A 33 3.01 18.02 -21.92
N PRO A 34 1.84 18.58 -21.61
CA PRO A 34 0.81 17.88 -20.84
C PRO A 34 0.37 16.53 -21.43
N GLN A 35 0.45 16.37 -22.74
CA GLN A 35 0.08 15.16 -23.48
C GLN A 35 1.21 14.12 -23.58
N ASP A 36 2.44 14.45 -23.16
CA ASP A 36 3.55 13.51 -23.27
C ASP A 36 3.39 12.36 -22.28
N ALA A 37 3.59 11.14 -22.77
CA ALA A 37 3.60 9.95 -21.94
C ALA A 37 4.92 9.88 -21.15
N ILE A 38 4.87 10.11 -19.84
CA ILE A 38 6.02 9.99 -18.96
C ILE A 38 5.98 8.60 -18.31
N GLN A 39 7.02 7.81 -18.52
CA GLN A 39 7.23 6.51 -17.89
C GLN A 39 8.50 6.57 -17.04
N VAL A 40 8.43 5.99 -15.83
CA VAL A 40 9.62 5.76 -15.01
C VAL A 40 9.86 4.25 -14.94
N ARG A 41 10.99 3.80 -15.53
CA ARG A 41 11.38 2.38 -15.53
C ARG A 41 12.21 2.06 -14.28
N GLY A 42 12.16 0.80 -13.86
CA GLY A 42 12.94 0.34 -12.70
C GLY A 42 12.38 0.83 -11.33
N LEU A 43 11.13 1.31 -11.28
CA LEU A 43 10.47 1.59 -10.00
C LEU A 43 10.26 0.31 -9.17
N SER A 44 10.14 -0.85 -9.85
CA SER A 44 10.09 -2.16 -9.21
C SER A 44 11.43 -2.57 -8.56
N GLU A 45 12.54 -1.91 -8.94
CA GLU A 45 13.86 -2.14 -8.35
C GLU A 45 14.07 -1.37 -7.04
N ARG A 46 13.22 -0.37 -6.74
CA ARG A 46 13.29 0.40 -5.49
C ARG A 46 12.87 -0.45 -4.28
N TYR A 47 11.91 -1.31 -4.47
CA TYR A 47 11.43 -2.25 -3.46
C TYR A 47 11.37 -3.66 -4.04
N VAL A 48 11.48 -4.67 -3.21
CA VAL A 48 11.41 -6.09 -3.62
C VAL A 48 10.07 -6.45 -4.27
N ALA A 49 9.03 -5.63 -4.08
CA ALA A 49 7.73 -5.76 -4.72
C ALA A 49 7.01 -4.42 -4.83
N LYS A 50 6.03 -4.32 -5.76
CA LYS A 50 5.22 -3.10 -5.98
C LYS A 50 4.48 -2.59 -4.74
N GLY A 51 4.24 -3.47 -3.74
CA GLY A 51 3.66 -3.10 -2.46
C GLY A 51 4.42 -1.96 -1.77
N GLY A 52 5.75 -1.93 -1.87
CA GLY A 52 6.55 -0.86 -1.30
C GLY A 52 6.19 0.54 -1.82
N LEU A 53 5.84 0.65 -3.11
CA LEU A 53 5.36 1.91 -3.70
C LEU A 53 4.00 2.34 -3.14
N LYS A 54 3.11 1.36 -2.87
CA LYS A 54 1.81 1.65 -2.28
C LYS A 54 1.97 2.24 -0.88
N LEU A 55 2.74 1.57 -0.03
CA LEU A 55 2.96 2.01 1.35
C LEU A 55 3.71 3.35 1.41
N GLU A 56 4.72 3.57 0.55
CA GLU A 56 5.42 4.85 0.49
C GLU A 56 4.45 6.01 0.18
N GLY A 57 3.52 5.79 -0.75
CA GLY A 57 2.48 6.77 -1.06
C GLY A 57 1.57 7.06 0.13
N ALA A 58 1.17 6.03 0.88
CA ALA A 58 0.33 6.18 2.06
C ALA A 58 1.07 6.91 3.20
N LEU A 59 2.30 6.51 3.53
CA LEU A 59 3.13 7.18 4.54
C LEU A 59 3.27 8.68 4.26
N ARG A 60 3.54 9.02 3.00
CA ARG A 60 3.64 10.43 2.57
C ARG A 60 2.31 11.16 2.65
N ALA A 61 1.21 10.55 2.18
CA ALA A 61 -0.10 11.20 2.16
C ALA A 61 -0.66 11.45 3.57
N PHE A 62 -0.31 10.60 4.52
CA PHE A 62 -0.74 10.70 5.91
C PHE A 62 0.25 11.44 6.82
N ASP A 63 1.42 11.84 6.27
CA ASP A 63 2.51 12.45 7.04
C ASP A 63 2.98 11.58 8.21
N ILE A 64 3.07 10.26 7.97
CA ILE A 64 3.50 9.27 8.97
C ILE A 64 4.94 8.86 8.70
N SER A 65 5.78 8.94 9.73
CA SER A 65 7.17 8.51 9.68
C SER A 65 7.33 7.14 10.33
N ALA A 66 8.02 6.22 9.63
CA ALA A 66 8.44 4.93 10.19
C ALA A 66 9.79 5.02 10.92
N LYS A 67 10.48 6.18 10.87
CA LYS A 67 11.83 6.34 11.43
C LYS A 67 11.86 6.04 12.93
N GLY A 68 12.71 5.07 13.30
CA GLY A 68 12.92 4.66 14.69
C GLY A 68 11.77 3.82 15.29
N ARG A 69 10.69 3.61 14.57
CA ARG A 69 9.51 2.86 15.07
C ARG A 69 9.73 1.36 15.05
N VAL A 70 8.99 0.67 15.88
CA VAL A 70 8.80 -0.78 15.85
C VAL A 70 7.54 -1.07 15.05
N CYS A 71 7.69 -1.83 13.97
CA CYS A 71 6.60 -2.05 13.04
C CYS A 71 6.12 -3.51 13.04
N ILE A 72 4.84 -3.72 12.74
CA ILE A 72 4.27 -5.01 12.37
C ILE A 72 3.71 -4.90 10.95
N ASP A 73 4.16 -5.77 10.05
CA ASP A 73 3.70 -5.84 8.65
C ASP A 73 2.99 -7.18 8.46
N ALA A 74 1.65 -7.17 8.46
CA ALA A 74 0.89 -8.41 8.26
C ALA A 74 0.35 -8.52 6.83
N GLY A 75 0.59 -9.70 6.25
CA GLY A 75 0.51 -9.96 4.83
C GLY A 75 1.82 -9.58 4.13
N ALA A 76 2.96 -9.83 4.78
CA ALA A 76 4.27 -9.40 4.30
C ALA A 76 4.64 -9.97 2.93
N SER A 77 4.21 -11.21 2.60
CA SER A 77 4.47 -11.88 1.33
C SER A 77 5.96 -11.79 0.93
N THR A 78 6.27 -11.23 -0.25
CA THR A 78 7.67 -11.01 -0.68
C THR A 78 8.40 -9.91 0.07
N GLY A 79 7.70 -9.12 0.90
CA GLY A 79 8.29 -8.09 1.75
C GLY A 79 8.25 -6.67 1.17
N GLY A 80 7.27 -6.37 0.31
CA GLY A 80 7.16 -5.03 -0.28
C GLY A 80 6.99 -3.94 0.78
N PHE A 81 6.06 -4.12 1.71
CA PHE A 81 5.82 -3.17 2.81
C PHE A 81 6.96 -3.19 3.81
N THR A 82 7.44 -4.37 4.22
CA THR A 82 8.62 -4.53 5.07
C THR A 82 9.82 -3.75 4.54
N HIS A 83 10.15 -3.90 3.24
CA HIS A 83 11.26 -3.17 2.61
C HIS A 83 11.04 -1.65 2.63
N CYS A 84 9.80 -1.19 2.41
CA CYS A 84 9.46 0.23 2.50
C CYS A 84 9.69 0.77 3.92
N LEU A 85 9.19 0.08 4.94
CA LEU A 85 9.38 0.45 6.35
C LEU A 85 10.87 0.57 6.72
N LEU A 86 11.69 -0.42 6.34
CA LEU A 86 13.13 -0.41 6.59
C LEU A 86 13.83 0.76 5.86
N THR A 87 13.44 1.03 4.62
CA THR A 87 13.98 2.16 3.82
C THR A 87 13.60 3.51 4.43
N GLN A 88 12.42 3.60 5.06
CA GLN A 88 11.96 4.78 5.80
C GLN A 88 12.52 4.86 7.23
N GLY A 89 13.43 3.96 7.60
CA GLY A 89 14.17 4.01 8.84
C GLY A 89 13.52 3.32 10.04
N ALA A 90 12.63 2.36 9.82
CA ALA A 90 12.09 1.53 10.90
C ALA A 90 13.24 0.86 11.68
N ARG A 91 13.09 0.84 13.00
CA ARG A 91 14.06 0.21 13.91
C ARG A 91 13.95 -1.31 13.90
N LEU A 92 12.73 -1.81 13.81
CA LEU A 92 12.40 -3.24 13.81
C LEU A 92 11.11 -3.45 13.01
N VAL A 93 11.03 -4.54 12.26
CA VAL A 93 9.81 -4.96 11.54
C VAL A 93 9.53 -6.43 11.83
N TYR A 94 8.39 -6.71 12.43
CA TYR A 94 7.82 -8.05 12.49
C TYR A 94 7.10 -8.32 11.17
N ALA A 95 7.67 -9.13 10.30
CA ALA A 95 7.10 -9.50 9.01
C ALA A 95 6.25 -10.76 9.17
N VAL A 96 4.93 -10.58 9.27
CA VAL A 96 3.95 -11.63 9.56
C VAL A 96 3.26 -12.08 8.28
N ASP A 97 3.26 -13.38 8.00
CA ASP A 97 2.54 -13.96 6.87
C ASP A 97 2.11 -15.41 7.17
N VAL A 98 0.93 -15.79 6.69
CA VAL A 98 0.44 -17.19 6.78
C VAL A 98 1.19 -18.12 5.83
N GLY A 99 1.80 -17.60 4.78
CA GLY A 99 2.64 -18.32 3.82
C GLY A 99 3.98 -18.72 4.40
N TYR A 100 4.77 -19.43 3.59
CA TYR A 100 6.10 -19.89 3.95
C TYR A 100 7.07 -19.71 2.77
N GLY A 101 8.30 -19.27 3.07
CA GLY A 101 9.37 -19.15 2.08
C GLY A 101 9.18 -18.03 1.09
N GLN A 102 8.27 -17.08 1.36
CA GLN A 102 7.93 -15.99 0.44
C GLN A 102 8.81 -14.75 0.63
N LEU A 103 9.18 -14.43 1.87
CA LEU A 103 9.94 -13.22 2.18
C LEU A 103 11.29 -13.22 1.45
N ALA A 104 11.62 -12.12 0.78
CA ALA A 104 12.87 -11.99 0.03
C ALA A 104 14.09 -12.26 0.90
N GLY A 105 15.08 -12.98 0.36
CA GLY A 105 16.28 -13.41 1.10
C GLY A 105 17.05 -12.26 1.74
N SER A 106 17.13 -11.10 1.07
CA SER A 106 17.77 -9.89 1.61
C SER A 106 17.06 -9.34 2.86
N LEU A 107 15.72 -9.43 2.91
CA LEU A 107 14.94 -9.00 4.07
C LEU A 107 15.02 -10.02 5.20
N ARG A 108 15.05 -11.31 4.87
CA ARG A 108 15.21 -12.38 5.84
C ARG A 108 16.57 -12.34 6.57
N GLN A 109 17.58 -11.75 5.91
CA GLN A 109 18.93 -11.58 6.47
C GLN A 109 19.14 -10.21 7.16
N ASP A 110 18.20 -9.27 7.04
CA ASP A 110 18.30 -7.97 7.71
C ASP A 110 18.03 -8.14 9.22
N ALA A 111 18.99 -7.77 10.05
CA ALA A 111 18.90 -7.89 11.51
C ALA A 111 17.73 -7.09 12.13
N ARG A 112 17.14 -6.17 11.38
CA ARG A 112 15.96 -5.40 11.79
C ARG A 112 14.63 -6.11 11.44
N VAL A 113 14.68 -7.30 10.83
CA VAL A 113 13.48 -8.05 10.44
C VAL A 113 13.36 -9.31 11.29
N ILE A 114 12.21 -9.47 11.93
CA ILE A 114 11.81 -10.74 12.53
C ILE A 114 10.80 -11.38 11.59
N ASN A 115 11.24 -12.43 10.89
CA ASN A 115 10.40 -13.19 9.97
C ASN A 115 9.45 -14.12 10.73
N MET A 116 8.15 -13.87 10.64
CA MET A 116 7.08 -14.64 11.27
C MET A 116 6.17 -15.26 10.20
N GLU A 117 6.76 -16.15 9.40
CA GLU A 117 6.01 -16.96 8.42
C GLU A 117 5.17 -18.03 9.13
N ARG A 118 4.12 -18.54 8.47
CA ARG A 118 3.12 -19.47 9.03
C ARG A 118 2.39 -18.92 10.26
N THR A 119 2.27 -17.62 10.34
CA THR A 119 1.66 -16.92 11.48
C THR A 119 0.46 -16.12 10.97
N ASN A 120 -0.70 -16.33 11.59
CA ASN A 120 -1.90 -15.53 11.34
C ASN A 120 -1.90 -14.28 12.22
N ILE A 121 -2.51 -13.19 11.75
CA ILE A 121 -2.62 -11.95 12.54
C ILE A 121 -3.38 -12.18 13.88
N GLY A 122 -4.18 -13.23 14.00
CA GLY A 122 -4.89 -13.60 15.23
C GLY A 122 -4.12 -14.57 16.13
N ASP A 123 -2.87 -14.94 15.82
CA ASP A 123 -2.11 -15.89 16.63
C ASP A 123 -1.68 -15.26 17.97
N GLU A 124 -1.83 -16.00 19.05
CA GLU A 124 -1.47 -15.57 20.41
C GLU A 124 -0.01 -15.13 20.54
N ALA A 125 0.89 -15.67 19.70
CA ALA A 125 2.30 -15.27 19.65
C ALA A 125 2.48 -13.77 19.40
N LEU A 126 1.53 -13.12 18.70
CA LEU A 126 1.58 -11.69 18.42
C LEU A 126 1.20 -10.82 19.63
N LEU A 127 0.51 -11.38 20.62
CA LEU A 127 0.17 -10.67 21.87
C LEU A 127 1.39 -10.50 22.79
N ALA A 128 2.45 -11.30 22.58
CA ALA A 128 3.67 -11.30 23.37
C ALA A 128 4.86 -10.62 22.68
N LEU A 129 4.63 -9.86 21.59
CA LEU A 129 5.70 -9.15 20.89
C LEU A 129 6.44 -8.16 21.80
N SER A 130 7.76 -8.26 21.82
CA SER A 130 8.62 -7.37 22.58
C SER A 130 9.87 -6.99 21.74
N PRO A 131 10.09 -5.70 21.47
CA PRO A 131 9.25 -4.54 21.85
C PRO A 131 7.89 -4.54 21.14
N VAL A 132 6.86 -3.97 21.79
CA VAL A 132 5.51 -3.83 21.23
C VAL A 132 5.54 -2.95 19.98
N PRO A 133 4.89 -3.32 18.87
CA PRO A 133 4.77 -2.47 17.70
C PRO A 133 3.95 -1.21 17.98
N ASP A 134 4.40 -0.08 17.45
CA ASP A 134 3.70 1.20 17.51
C ASP A 134 3.27 1.72 16.12
N LEU A 135 3.66 1.01 15.05
CA LEU A 135 3.20 1.22 13.68
C LEU A 135 2.86 -0.13 13.03
N GLY A 136 1.62 -0.27 12.58
CA GLY A 136 1.17 -1.43 11.82
C GLY A 136 0.98 -1.12 10.33
N THR A 137 1.19 -2.14 9.50
CA THR A 137 0.80 -2.15 8.08
C THR A 137 0.03 -3.42 7.77
N CYS A 138 -1.05 -3.29 6.99
CA CYS A 138 -1.99 -4.36 6.71
C CYS A 138 -2.21 -4.48 5.20
N ASP A 139 -1.72 -5.56 4.60
CA ASP A 139 -1.99 -5.96 3.19
C ASP A 139 -2.59 -7.37 3.15
N LEU A 140 -3.66 -7.59 3.91
CA LEU A 140 -4.30 -8.90 4.00
C LEU A 140 -5.14 -9.19 2.75
N SER A 141 -5.16 -10.47 2.35
CA SER A 141 -6.05 -11.01 1.33
C SER A 141 -7.07 -11.94 1.97
N TYR A 142 -8.31 -11.91 1.49
CA TYR A 142 -9.41 -12.76 1.94
C TYR A 142 -9.91 -12.50 3.38
N LEU A 143 -9.41 -11.47 4.06
CA LEU A 143 -9.91 -11.02 5.36
C LEU A 143 -10.35 -9.57 5.26
N SER A 144 -11.62 -9.30 5.60
CA SER A 144 -12.11 -7.92 5.71
C SER A 144 -11.42 -7.18 6.85
N LEU A 145 -11.14 -5.90 6.65
CA LEU A 145 -10.56 -5.02 7.67
C LEU A 145 -11.43 -4.92 8.92
N ARG A 146 -12.75 -5.11 8.80
CA ARG A 146 -13.68 -5.20 9.96
C ARG A 146 -13.26 -6.27 10.96
N LYS A 147 -12.67 -7.36 10.47
CA LYS A 147 -12.16 -8.47 11.29
C LYS A 147 -10.67 -8.35 11.58
N GLY A 148 -9.89 -7.79 10.64
CA GLY A 148 -8.45 -7.67 10.78
C GLY A 148 -8.03 -6.58 11.77
N VAL A 149 -8.64 -5.41 11.73
CA VAL A 149 -8.26 -4.25 12.56
C VAL A 149 -8.29 -4.56 14.06
N PRO A 150 -9.32 -5.25 14.62
CA PRO A 150 -9.30 -5.63 16.04
C PRO A 150 -8.13 -6.52 16.44
N LEU A 151 -7.66 -7.40 15.54
CA LEU A 151 -6.50 -8.26 15.80
C LEU A 151 -5.20 -7.45 15.85
N PHE A 152 -5.06 -6.44 14.99
CA PHE A 152 -3.95 -5.48 15.09
C PHE A 152 -4.00 -4.68 16.38
N SER A 153 -5.19 -4.22 16.79
CA SER A 153 -5.37 -3.49 18.06
C SER A 153 -4.82 -4.31 19.24
N GLN A 154 -5.13 -5.61 19.29
CA GLN A 154 -4.62 -6.51 20.32
C GLN A 154 -3.10 -6.68 20.23
N ALA A 155 -2.54 -6.97 19.05
CA ALA A 155 -1.11 -7.15 18.85
C ALA A 155 -0.30 -5.88 19.15
N MET A 156 -0.89 -4.70 18.98
CA MET A 156 -0.30 -3.39 19.24
C MET A 156 -0.69 -2.81 20.63
N GLN A 157 -1.34 -3.62 21.47
CA GLN A 157 -1.78 -3.24 22.83
C GLN A 157 -2.61 -1.94 22.85
N GLU A 158 -3.53 -1.82 21.88
CA GLU A 158 -4.48 -0.70 21.74
C GLU A 158 -3.81 0.67 21.58
N GLN A 159 -2.60 0.73 21.02
CA GLN A 159 -1.85 1.97 20.81
C GLN A 159 -1.18 2.04 19.46
N GLY A 160 -0.99 3.26 18.96
CA GLY A 160 -0.21 3.53 17.74
C GLY A 160 -1.06 3.69 16.48
N ASP A 161 -0.37 3.63 15.35
CA ASP A 161 -0.92 3.88 14.02
C ASP A 161 -0.95 2.59 13.20
N LEU A 162 -2.04 2.36 12.46
CA LEU A 162 -2.17 1.25 11.52
C LEU A 162 -2.54 1.79 10.13
N LEU A 163 -1.75 1.44 9.12
CA LEU A 163 -2.05 1.74 7.72
C LEU A 163 -2.62 0.51 7.04
N CYS A 164 -3.91 0.56 6.73
CA CYS A 164 -4.64 -0.54 6.12
C CYS A 164 -4.78 -0.35 4.62
N LEU A 165 -4.25 -1.27 3.82
CA LEU A 165 -4.58 -1.35 2.40
C LEU A 165 -5.99 -1.92 2.23
N VAL A 166 -6.90 -1.07 1.77
CA VAL A 166 -8.28 -1.47 1.44
C VAL A 166 -8.30 -2.08 0.05
N LYS A 167 -8.73 -3.32 -0.03
CA LYS A 167 -9.03 -4.04 -1.27
C LYS A 167 -10.55 -4.15 -1.41
N PRO A 168 -11.22 -3.29 -2.18
CA PRO A 168 -12.68 -3.19 -2.17
C PRO A 168 -13.42 -4.50 -2.42
N LEU A 169 -12.83 -5.41 -3.21
CA LEU A 169 -13.43 -6.72 -3.47
C LEU A 169 -13.51 -7.64 -2.23
N PHE A 170 -12.72 -7.38 -1.20
CA PHE A 170 -12.79 -8.12 0.07
C PHE A 170 -13.67 -7.43 1.12
N GLU A 171 -14.08 -6.19 0.84
CA GLU A 171 -14.94 -5.40 1.72
C GLU A 171 -16.41 -5.32 1.25
N THR A 172 -16.68 -5.75 0.01
CA THR A 172 -18.03 -5.74 -0.56
C THR A 172 -18.81 -7.01 -0.23
N ASP A 173 -20.11 -6.88 0.02
CA ASP A 173 -21.03 -8.02 0.15
C ASP A 173 -21.52 -8.54 -1.21
N SER A 174 -21.25 -7.82 -2.31
CA SER A 174 -21.66 -8.23 -3.65
C SER A 174 -20.92 -9.48 -4.13
N ALA A 175 -21.61 -10.61 -4.18
CA ALA A 175 -21.09 -11.84 -4.76
C ALA A 175 -20.72 -11.67 -6.25
N GLN A 176 -21.51 -10.87 -6.99
CA GLN A 176 -21.25 -10.56 -8.40
C GLN A 176 -19.93 -9.80 -8.57
N ALA A 177 -19.67 -8.78 -7.74
CA ALA A 177 -18.42 -8.03 -7.79
C ALA A 177 -17.20 -8.91 -7.48
N ARG A 178 -17.32 -9.79 -6.47
CA ARG A 178 -16.26 -10.75 -6.15
C ARG A 178 -15.98 -11.73 -7.28
N GLN A 179 -17.04 -12.19 -7.97
CA GLN A 179 -16.93 -13.13 -9.09
C GLN A 179 -16.35 -12.45 -10.34
N SER A 180 -16.80 -11.24 -10.66
CA SER A 180 -16.33 -10.49 -11.84
C SER A 180 -14.95 -9.86 -11.64
N GLY A 181 -14.52 -9.69 -10.39
CA GLY A 181 -13.28 -8.97 -10.04
C GLY A 181 -13.37 -7.46 -10.25
N THR A 182 -14.57 -6.90 -10.42
CA THR A 182 -14.80 -5.49 -10.71
C THR A 182 -15.91 -4.90 -9.84
N LEU A 183 -15.76 -3.61 -9.52
CA LEU A 183 -16.77 -2.80 -8.86
C LEU A 183 -17.12 -1.60 -9.75
N PRO A 184 -18.41 -1.22 -9.85
CA PRO A 184 -18.79 0.04 -10.49
C PRO A 184 -18.14 1.23 -9.76
N ASP A 185 -17.77 2.27 -10.51
CA ASP A 185 -17.10 3.45 -9.93
C ASP A 185 -17.93 4.09 -8.80
N ALA A 186 -19.25 4.13 -8.96
CA ALA A 186 -20.17 4.66 -7.95
C ALA A 186 -20.23 3.84 -6.65
N ALA A 187 -19.70 2.62 -6.63
CA ALA A 187 -19.75 1.76 -5.44
C ALA A 187 -18.58 2.03 -4.46
N TYR A 188 -17.49 2.68 -4.91
CA TYR A 188 -16.31 2.87 -4.06
C TYR A 188 -16.57 3.79 -2.87
N ALA A 189 -17.18 4.96 -3.07
CA ALA A 189 -17.40 5.91 -1.98
C ALA A 189 -18.36 5.38 -0.90
N PRO A 190 -19.53 4.79 -1.23
CA PRO A 190 -20.40 4.15 -0.24
C PRO A 190 -19.70 3.00 0.50
N LEU A 191 -18.92 2.17 -0.19
CA LEU A 191 -18.18 1.06 0.42
C LEU A 191 -17.17 1.57 1.45
N LEU A 192 -16.37 2.58 1.08
CA LEU A 192 -15.39 3.19 2.00
C LEU A 192 -16.09 3.82 3.19
N ARG A 193 -17.22 4.52 2.98
CA ARG A 193 -18.02 5.11 4.06
C ARG A 193 -18.46 4.04 5.05
N GLY A 194 -19.13 2.99 4.57
CA GLY A 194 -19.58 1.91 5.43
C GLY A 194 -18.45 1.22 6.19
N LEU A 195 -17.28 1.01 5.54
CA LEU A 195 -16.12 0.44 6.19
C LEU A 195 -15.58 1.35 7.31
N ILE A 196 -15.47 2.66 7.05
CA ILE A 196 -15.01 3.65 8.03
C ILE A 196 -15.96 3.72 9.22
N ASP A 197 -17.26 3.80 8.95
CA ASP A 197 -18.28 3.86 9.99
C ASP A 197 -18.22 2.62 10.89
N ASP A 198 -18.11 1.42 10.30
CA ASP A 198 -18.00 0.16 11.05
C ASP A 198 -16.72 0.11 11.91
N LEU A 199 -15.56 0.54 11.36
CA LEU A 199 -14.31 0.57 12.10
C LEU A 199 -14.37 1.57 13.26
N ASN A 200 -15.01 2.71 13.09
CA ASN A 200 -15.16 3.73 14.14
C ASN A 200 -16.10 3.28 15.29
N THR A 201 -16.88 2.20 15.11
CA THR A 201 -17.67 1.60 16.21
C THR A 201 -16.86 0.68 17.11
N GLN A 202 -15.64 0.29 16.68
CA GLN A 202 -14.81 -0.65 17.42
C GLN A 202 -14.11 0.03 18.61
N PRO A 203 -13.93 -0.67 19.74
CA PRO A 203 -13.26 -0.12 20.92
C PRO A 203 -11.86 0.39 20.59
N ALA A 204 -11.48 1.51 21.18
CA ALA A 204 -10.16 2.15 21.06
C ALA A 204 -9.69 2.38 19.61
N THR A 205 -10.59 2.36 18.62
CA THR A 205 -10.28 2.41 17.19
C THR A 205 -10.88 3.65 16.56
N GLY A 206 -10.11 4.36 15.74
CA GLY A 206 -10.61 5.49 14.96
C GLY A 206 -9.91 5.59 13.61
N VAL A 207 -10.69 5.82 12.53
CA VAL A 207 -10.16 6.11 11.19
C VAL A 207 -9.92 7.61 11.07
N TRP A 208 -8.67 8.01 10.91
CA TRP A 208 -8.25 9.42 10.90
C TRP A 208 -8.12 10.01 9.51
N GLN A 209 -7.71 9.22 8.54
CA GLN A 209 -7.45 9.71 7.18
C GLN A 209 -7.73 8.60 6.16
N VAL A 210 -8.02 9.00 4.93
CA VAL A 210 -8.17 8.13 3.78
C VAL A 210 -7.37 8.66 2.60
N THR A 211 -6.72 7.77 1.85
CA THR A 211 -6.06 8.10 0.59
C THR A 211 -6.16 6.95 -0.40
N HIS A 212 -5.84 7.20 -1.67
CA HIS A 212 -5.77 6.17 -2.69
C HIS A 212 -4.36 5.58 -2.79
N SER A 213 -4.25 4.34 -3.24
CA SER A 213 -2.97 3.76 -3.61
C SER A 213 -2.41 4.44 -4.87
N PRO A 214 -1.12 4.83 -4.90
CA PRO A 214 -0.51 5.45 -6.07
C PRO A 214 -0.33 4.47 -7.25
N VAL A 215 -0.47 3.18 -7.00
CA VAL A 215 -0.43 2.12 -8.02
C VAL A 215 -1.62 1.21 -7.86
N THR A 216 -2.14 0.71 -8.99
CA THR A 216 -3.27 -0.21 -8.97
C THR A 216 -2.89 -1.59 -8.43
N GLY A 217 -3.87 -2.31 -7.91
CA GLY A 217 -3.75 -3.72 -7.54
C GLY A 217 -3.56 -4.63 -8.75
N ASN A 218 -3.77 -5.91 -8.56
CA ASN A 218 -3.76 -6.89 -9.65
C ASN A 218 -4.96 -6.65 -10.57
N ALA A 219 -4.78 -6.91 -11.87
CA ALA A 219 -5.78 -6.65 -12.91
C ALA A 219 -6.32 -5.21 -12.93
N GLY A 220 -5.55 -4.23 -12.44
CA GLY A 220 -5.94 -2.81 -12.46
C GLY A 220 -6.95 -2.41 -11.39
N THR A 221 -7.18 -3.24 -10.38
CA THR A 221 -8.12 -2.93 -9.27
C THR A 221 -7.72 -1.67 -8.53
N ARG A 222 -8.72 -0.85 -8.16
CA ARG A 222 -8.52 0.35 -7.34
C ARG A 222 -8.35 -0.06 -5.89
N GLU A 223 -7.35 0.49 -5.24
CA GLU A 223 -7.05 0.23 -3.84
C GLU A 223 -6.89 1.54 -3.09
N PHE A 224 -7.16 1.51 -1.79
CA PHE A 224 -7.13 2.70 -0.94
C PHE A 224 -6.32 2.39 0.32
N PHE A 225 -5.99 3.42 1.08
CA PHE A 225 -5.44 3.27 2.41
C PHE A 225 -6.30 4.00 3.42
N LEU A 226 -6.49 3.38 4.57
CA LEU A 226 -7.01 4.02 5.76
C LEU A 226 -5.87 4.15 6.77
N HIS A 227 -5.77 5.32 7.39
CA HIS A 227 -4.99 5.54 8.59
C HIS A 227 -5.90 5.34 9.80
N VAL A 228 -5.68 4.26 10.51
CA VAL A 228 -6.37 3.92 11.77
C VAL A 228 -5.45 4.25 12.92
N ARG A 229 -5.99 4.82 13.99
CA ARG A 229 -5.25 5.02 15.25
C ARG A 229 -5.93 4.30 16.38
N PHE A 230 -5.12 3.67 17.21
CA PHE A 230 -5.57 2.99 18.42
C PHE A 230 -5.31 3.87 19.66
N GLY A 231 -6.22 3.87 20.62
CA GLY A 231 -6.10 4.60 21.89
C GLY A 231 -6.10 6.14 21.76
N ALA A 232 -6.31 6.65 20.57
CA ALA A 232 -6.37 8.09 20.33
C ALA A 232 -7.82 8.56 20.41
N GLY A 233 -8.22 9.52 21.08
CA GLY A 233 -9.60 10.04 21.23
C GLY A 233 -10.52 9.92 20.00
N ALA A 234 -11.60 10.67 19.92
CA ALA A 234 -12.55 10.58 18.80
C ALA A 234 -11.87 10.95 17.46
N PRO A 235 -12.03 10.14 16.41
CA PRO A 235 -11.47 10.46 15.07
C PRO A 235 -12.18 11.67 14.46
N PRO A 236 -11.51 12.40 13.55
CA PRO A 236 -12.13 13.44 12.78
C PRO A 236 -13.22 12.87 11.86
N VAL A 237 -14.21 13.68 11.50
CA VAL A 237 -15.21 13.28 10.52
C VAL A 237 -14.62 13.39 9.12
N ILE A 238 -14.48 12.27 8.44
CA ILE A 238 -14.14 12.25 7.01
C ILE A 238 -15.39 12.58 6.21
N SER A 239 -15.39 13.74 5.58
CA SER A 239 -16.56 14.24 4.84
C SER A 239 -16.84 13.42 3.56
N PRO A 240 -18.09 13.43 3.04
CA PRO A 240 -18.39 12.82 1.74
C PRO A 240 -17.51 13.37 0.62
N GLY A 241 -17.25 14.69 0.59
CA GLY A 241 -16.41 15.32 -0.42
C GLY A 241 -14.95 14.85 -0.39
N GLU A 242 -14.39 14.55 0.78
CA GLU A 242 -13.05 13.97 0.90
C GLU A 242 -13.01 12.55 0.32
N LEU A 243 -14.04 11.73 0.57
CA LEU A 243 -14.15 10.39 -0.01
C LEU A 243 -14.31 10.45 -1.53
N ASP A 244 -15.17 11.32 -2.04
CA ASP A 244 -15.39 11.47 -3.48
C ASP A 244 -14.10 11.93 -4.17
N ALA A 245 -13.39 12.89 -3.59
CA ALA A 245 -12.10 13.34 -4.10
C ALA A 245 -11.03 12.23 -4.05
N CYS A 246 -11.03 11.39 -3.01
CA CYS A 246 -10.14 10.25 -2.90
C CYS A 246 -10.44 9.22 -3.99
N VAL A 247 -11.71 8.88 -4.21
CA VAL A 247 -12.16 7.95 -5.26
C VAL A 247 -11.81 8.49 -6.65
N ALA A 248 -12.07 9.77 -6.92
CA ALA A 248 -11.73 10.39 -8.20
C ALA A 248 -10.23 10.28 -8.50
N ARG A 249 -9.36 10.52 -7.51
CA ARG A 249 -7.91 10.32 -7.65
C ARG A 249 -7.56 8.87 -7.93
N ALA A 250 -8.18 7.90 -7.24
CA ALA A 250 -7.96 6.48 -7.48
C ALA A 250 -8.34 6.08 -8.90
N LEU A 251 -9.47 6.57 -9.43
CA LEU A 251 -9.94 6.29 -10.78
C LEU A 251 -9.01 6.86 -11.86
N ALA A 252 -8.32 7.95 -11.58
CA ALA A 252 -7.34 8.56 -12.46
C ALA A 252 -5.97 7.84 -12.48
N VAL A 253 -5.70 6.91 -11.55
CA VAL A 253 -4.45 6.14 -11.55
C VAL A 253 -4.43 5.20 -12.74
N ALA A 254 -3.40 5.30 -13.59
CA ALA A 254 -3.22 4.37 -14.70
C ALA A 254 -2.97 2.94 -14.19
N PRO A 255 -3.45 1.90 -14.91
CA PRO A 255 -3.16 0.52 -14.54
C PRO A 255 -1.64 0.30 -14.44
N TYR A 256 -1.21 -0.32 -13.34
CA TYR A 256 0.22 -0.62 -13.15
C TYR A 256 0.66 -1.68 -14.17
N ARG A 257 1.64 -1.33 -14.99
CA ARG A 257 2.31 -2.25 -15.91
C ARG A 257 3.70 -2.56 -15.36
N LYS A 258 3.99 -3.85 -15.21
CA LYS A 258 5.32 -4.28 -14.76
C LYS A 258 6.35 -3.84 -15.81
N PRO A 259 7.42 -3.12 -15.42
CA PRO A 259 8.48 -2.78 -16.36
C PRO A 259 9.08 -4.03 -16.97
N GLY A 260 9.27 -4.06 -18.31
CA GLY A 260 9.92 -5.17 -19.03
C GLY A 260 9.00 -6.21 -19.68
N LEU A 261 7.68 -6.02 -19.67
CA LEU A 261 6.72 -6.88 -20.40
C LEU A 261 6.19 -6.22 -21.68
N GLU A 262 6.90 -5.26 -22.27
CA GLU A 262 6.58 -4.72 -23.60
C GLU A 262 7.42 -5.45 -24.66
N GLU A 263 6.74 -5.89 -25.75
CA GLU A 263 7.26 -6.49 -27.01
C GLU A 263 7.36 -8.03 -27.07
N ALA A 264 6.22 -8.71 -26.94
CA ALA A 264 6.10 -10.05 -27.52
C ALA A 264 4.84 -10.24 -28.39
N THR A 265 4.15 -9.16 -28.80
CA THR A 265 2.90 -9.29 -29.58
C THR A 265 2.77 -8.28 -30.72
N GLU A 266 3.82 -8.08 -31.54
CA GLU A 266 3.66 -7.45 -32.85
C GLU A 266 4.80 -7.85 -33.82
N THR A 267 4.98 -9.14 -34.07
CA THR A 267 5.66 -9.60 -35.26
C THR A 267 5.17 -10.98 -35.67
N SER A 268 3.94 -11.06 -36.15
CA SER A 268 3.52 -12.14 -37.02
C SER A 268 2.26 -11.74 -37.80
N HIS A 269 2.41 -10.83 -38.70
CA HIS A 269 1.57 -10.74 -39.91
C HIS A 269 2.34 -9.89 -40.94
N HIS A 270 3.10 -10.56 -41.80
CA HIS A 270 3.22 -10.15 -43.18
C HIS A 270 3.44 -11.39 -44.06
N PRO A 271 2.91 -11.34 -45.27
CA PRO A 271 2.25 -12.43 -45.98
C PRO A 271 3.21 -13.42 -46.62
#